data_3f246d0521a839faf7b41692a808e9b5
#
_entry.id   3f246d0521a839faf7b41692a808e9b5
#
_cell.length_a   1.000
_cell.length_b   1.000
_cell.length_c   1.000
_cell.angle_alpha   90.00
_cell.angle_beta   90.00
_cell.angle_gamma   90.00
#
_symmetry.space_group_name_H-M   'P 1'
#
loop_
_entity.id
_entity.type
_entity.pdbx_description
1 polymer ?
#
loop_
_entity_poly.entity_id
_entity_poly.type
_entity_poly.pdbx_seq_one_letter_code
_entity_poly.pdbx_strand_id
1 'polypeptide(L)'
;MSEKDVIKETRPRMETVIDDFKRKIATVRTGRAAVSLLDTVMVDYYGTMTPLTQMASVHAPEPQMLTVQPWDQSQIGAVEKAIRTADLGLNPSNDGKLVRIPIPPLTEERRKQLAKQVHDIAEDHRTAVRNVRRDGNERLKKMLKDKLISEDAERDGLDEVQKLTNAYITKIDELSKTKETEITSV
;
A
#
# COMPACT_ATOMS: atom_id res chain seq x y z
N MET A 1 -10.77 -29.19 19.71
CA MET A 1 -10.87 -28.11 18.71
C MET A 1 -12.28 -27.55 18.82
N SER A 2 -12.44 -26.26 19.04
CA SER A 2 -13.74 -25.59 19.21
C SER A 2 -14.00 -24.65 18.03
N GLU A 3 -15.24 -24.16 17.90
CA GLU A 3 -15.58 -23.08 16.94
C GLU A 3 -14.68 -21.84 17.10
N LYS A 4 -14.28 -21.54 18.34
CA LYS A 4 -13.36 -20.42 18.65
C LYS A 4 -11.97 -20.62 18.06
N ASP A 5 -11.49 -21.85 17.95
CA ASP A 5 -10.19 -22.14 17.34
C ASP A 5 -10.22 -21.84 15.84
N VAL A 6 -11.34 -22.16 15.17
CA VAL A 6 -11.53 -21.83 13.75
C VAL A 6 -11.52 -20.31 13.54
N ILE A 7 -12.22 -19.55 14.38
CA ILE A 7 -12.25 -18.08 14.31
C ILE A 7 -10.86 -17.50 14.55
N LYS A 8 -10.14 -18.02 15.57
CA LYS A 8 -8.77 -17.61 15.91
C LYS A 8 -7.77 -17.84 14.77
N GLU A 9 -7.95 -18.88 13.96
CA GLU A 9 -7.12 -19.16 12.79
C GLU A 9 -7.57 -18.39 11.54
N THR A 10 -8.87 -18.11 11.40
CA THR A 10 -9.44 -17.38 10.25
C THR A 10 -9.03 -15.91 10.28
N ARG A 11 -9.04 -15.28 11.45
CA ARG A 11 -8.72 -13.84 11.62
C ARG A 11 -7.32 -13.48 11.07
N PRO A 12 -6.21 -14.09 11.48
CA PRO A 12 -4.88 -13.74 10.96
C PRO A 12 -4.73 -14.01 9.46
N ARG A 13 -5.45 -14.99 8.91
CA ARG A 13 -5.46 -15.21 7.46
C ARG A 13 -6.13 -14.04 6.72
N MET A 14 -7.22 -13.49 7.24
CA MET A 14 -7.86 -12.29 6.68
C MET A 14 -6.97 -11.05 6.88
N GLU A 15 -6.28 -10.93 8.01
CA GLU A 15 -5.31 -9.85 8.25
C GLU A 15 -4.17 -9.88 7.21
N THR A 16 -3.64 -11.05 6.91
CA THR A 16 -2.62 -11.23 5.86
C THR A 16 -3.11 -10.73 4.49
N VAL A 17 -4.37 -10.97 4.14
CA VAL A 17 -4.97 -10.45 2.90
C VAL A 17 -5.01 -8.92 2.90
N ILE A 18 -5.36 -8.29 4.02
CA ILE A 18 -5.37 -6.82 4.14
C ILE A 18 -3.95 -6.25 4.02
N ASP A 19 -2.98 -6.88 4.65
CA ASP A 19 -1.58 -6.41 4.60
C ASP A 19 -1.01 -6.53 3.17
N ASP A 20 -1.35 -7.58 2.44
CA ASP A 20 -1.01 -7.72 1.02
C ASP A 20 -1.71 -6.65 0.17
N PHE A 21 -2.99 -6.41 0.43
CA PHE A 21 -3.75 -5.34 -0.23
C PHE A 21 -3.10 -3.98 -0.03
N LYS A 22 -2.76 -3.61 1.22
CA LYS A 22 -2.09 -2.35 1.53
C LYS A 22 -0.77 -2.20 0.77
N ARG A 23 0.04 -3.26 0.72
CA ARG A 23 1.29 -3.26 -0.03
C ARG A 23 1.06 -3.03 -1.52
N LYS A 24 0.10 -3.71 -2.12
CA LYS A 24 -0.20 -3.59 -3.56
C LYS A 24 -0.75 -2.22 -3.94
N ILE A 25 -1.71 -1.67 -3.18
CA ILE A 25 -2.23 -0.33 -3.49
C ILE A 25 -1.21 0.78 -3.24
N ALA A 26 -0.24 0.58 -2.33
CA ALA A 26 0.84 1.54 -2.12
C ALA A 26 1.74 1.70 -3.35
N THR A 27 1.85 0.68 -4.20
CA THR A 27 2.62 0.73 -5.45
C THR A 27 1.93 1.54 -6.55
N VAL A 28 0.63 1.79 -6.43
CA VAL A 28 -0.15 2.57 -7.40
C VAL A 28 0.17 4.05 -7.23
N ARG A 29 0.76 4.68 -8.26
CA ARG A 29 1.11 6.10 -8.23
C ARG A 29 -0.14 6.97 -8.26
N THR A 30 -0.19 7.96 -7.37
CA THR A 30 -1.34 8.88 -7.27
C THR A 30 -1.11 10.23 -7.95
N GLY A 31 0.08 10.47 -8.52
CA GLY A 31 0.48 11.78 -9.04
C GLY A 31 0.81 12.79 -7.94
N ARG A 32 0.80 12.37 -6.67
CA ARG A 32 1.24 13.19 -5.54
C ARG A 32 2.70 12.98 -5.21
N ALA A 33 3.33 14.03 -4.73
CA ALA A 33 4.66 13.98 -4.17
C ALA A 33 4.66 13.12 -2.90
N ALA A 34 5.40 12.01 -2.93
CA ALA A 34 5.62 11.16 -1.78
C ALA A 34 7.13 11.01 -1.56
N VAL A 35 7.58 11.16 -0.32
CA VAL A 35 9.00 11.02 0.05
C VAL A 35 9.56 9.66 -0.40
N SER A 36 8.73 8.61 -0.31
CA SER A 36 9.07 7.25 -0.73
C SER A 36 9.44 7.08 -2.20
N LEU A 37 9.12 8.06 -3.06
CA LEU A 37 9.54 8.04 -4.47
C LEU A 37 11.08 8.07 -4.62
N LEU A 38 11.78 8.60 -3.63
CA LEU A 38 13.23 8.76 -3.62
C LEU A 38 13.96 7.70 -2.79
N ASP A 39 13.26 6.72 -2.19
CA ASP A 39 13.86 5.70 -1.32
C ASP A 39 14.87 4.80 -2.05
N THR A 40 14.71 4.65 -3.36
CA THR A 40 15.61 3.83 -4.20
C THR A 40 16.78 4.61 -4.77
N VAL A 41 16.85 5.93 -4.56
CA VAL A 41 17.90 6.78 -5.12
C VAL A 41 19.18 6.60 -4.34
N MET A 42 20.24 6.24 -5.05
CA MET A 42 21.59 6.12 -4.53
C MET A 42 22.44 7.26 -5.06
N VAL A 43 23.16 7.92 -4.18
CA VAL A 43 24.04 9.05 -4.50
C VAL A 43 25.49 8.63 -4.32
N ASP A 44 26.35 9.00 -5.26
CA ASP A 44 27.80 8.86 -5.09
C ASP A 44 28.29 9.94 -4.11
N TYR A 45 28.50 9.54 -2.87
CA TYR A 45 29.04 10.38 -1.80
C TYR A 45 30.53 10.07 -1.58
N TYR A 46 31.39 10.91 -2.14
CA TYR A 46 32.85 10.72 -2.08
C TYR A 46 33.32 9.31 -2.48
N GLY A 47 32.76 8.77 -3.55
CA GLY A 47 33.13 7.44 -4.06
C GLY A 47 32.36 6.27 -3.42
N THR A 48 31.44 6.55 -2.49
CA THR A 48 30.61 5.55 -1.85
C THR A 48 29.13 5.74 -2.20
N MET A 49 28.48 4.70 -2.76
CA MET A 49 27.05 4.75 -3.05
C MET A 49 26.24 4.75 -1.76
N THR A 50 25.61 5.87 -1.47
CA THR A 50 24.86 6.12 -0.23
C THR A 50 23.39 6.37 -0.54
N PRO A 51 22.43 5.77 0.19
CA PRO A 51 21.03 6.09 0.05
C PRO A 51 20.76 7.57 0.29
N LEU A 52 19.96 8.20 -0.57
CA LEU A 52 19.63 9.62 -0.48
C LEU A 52 19.09 10.02 0.90
N THR A 53 18.28 9.16 1.50
CA THR A 53 17.69 9.36 2.83
C THR A 53 18.69 9.42 3.97
N GLN A 54 19.91 8.93 3.75
CA GLN A 54 21.00 8.94 4.74
C GLN A 54 21.92 10.17 4.62
N MET A 55 21.71 11.01 3.63
CA MET A 55 22.56 12.18 3.39
C MET A 55 21.80 13.49 3.16
N ALA A 56 20.47 13.42 3.13
CA ALA A 56 19.61 14.57 2.90
C ALA A 56 18.27 14.44 3.60
N SER A 57 17.66 15.56 3.94
CA SER A 57 16.27 15.63 4.37
C SER A 57 15.36 15.74 3.15
N VAL A 58 14.33 14.90 3.08
CA VAL A 58 13.35 14.90 2.00
C VAL A 58 11.99 15.32 2.53
N HIS A 59 11.35 16.28 1.90
CA HIS A 59 10.06 16.82 2.27
C HIS A 59 9.13 16.94 1.06
N ALA A 60 7.84 16.89 1.29
CA ALA A 60 6.79 17.17 0.31
C ALA A 60 5.99 18.40 0.79
N PRO A 61 6.47 19.63 0.56
CA PRO A 61 5.80 20.85 1.02
C PRO A 61 4.47 21.09 0.30
N GLU A 62 4.34 20.58 -0.92
CA GLU A 62 3.15 20.70 -1.76
C GLU A 62 2.79 19.34 -2.38
N PRO A 63 1.53 19.13 -2.79
CA PRO A 63 1.09 17.85 -3.37
C PRO A 63 1.85 17.43 -4.62
N GLN A 64 2.47 18.39 -5.34
CA GLN A 64 3.20 18.15 -6.59
C GLN A 64 4.67 18.60 -6.53
N MET A 65 5.22 18.76 -5.32
CA MET A 65 6.59 19.21 -5.15
C MET A 65 7.29 18.39 -4.07
N LEU A 66 8.44 17.81 -4.42
CA LEU A 66 9.40 17.29 -3.45
C LEU A 66 10.56 18.27 -3.31
N THR A 67 11.08 18.39 -2.10
CA THR A 67 12.30 19.14 -1.82
C THR A 67 13.29 18.22 -1.12
N VAL A 68 14.55 18.29 -1.54
CA VAL A 68 15.67 17.54 -0.97
C VAL A 68 16.73 18.52 -0.53
N GLN A 69 17.04 18.53 0.74
CA GLN A 69 18.08 19.35 1.34
C GLN A 69 19.24 18.48 1.80
N PRO A 70 20.35 18.45 1.06
CA PRO A 70 21.54 17.75 1.51
C PRO A 70 22.09 18.36 2.80
N TRP A 71 22.59 17.53 3.71
CA TRP A 71 23.27 18.03 4.91
C TRP A 71 24.61 18.67 4.58
N ASP A 72 25.28 18.16 3.54
CA ASP A 72 26.46 18.77 2.95
C ASP A 72 26.10 19.47 1.64
N GLN A 73 26.09 20.79 1.65
CA GLN A 73 25.73 21.60 0.48
C GLN A 73 26.65 21.38 -0.72
N SER A 74 27.90 20.96 -0.50
CA SER A 74 28.81 20.64 -1.59
C SER A 74 28.33 19.48 -2.46
N GLN A 75 27.46 18.63 -1.92
CA GLN A 75 26.93 17.45 -2.59
C GLN A 75 25.62 17.68 -3.35
N ILE A 76 25.11 18.94 -3.38
CA ILE A 76 23.82 19.25 -4.03
C ILE A 76 23.80 18.85 -5.51
N GLY A 77 24.90 19.05 -6.22
CA GLY A 77 25.05 18.66 -7.62
C GLY A 77 25.03 17.14 -7.82
N ALA A 78 25.67 16.40 -6.90
CA ALA A 78 25.66 14.94 -6.92
C ALA A 78 24.26 14.38 -6.64
N VAL A 79 23.53 14.98 -5.70
CA VAL A 79 22.14 14.63 -5.39
C VAL A 79 21.22 14.90 -6.60
N GLU A 80 21.31 16.07 -7.21
CA GLU A 80 20.54 16.42 -8.40
C GLU A 80 20.81 15.43 -9.55
N LYS A 81 22.07 15.14 -9.81
CA LYS A 81 22.49 14.19 -10.84
C LYS A 81 21.94 12.78 -10.55
N ALA A 82 22.04 12.30 -9.32
CA ALA A 82 21.55 10.99 -8.92
C ALA A 82 20.02 10.84 -9.13
N ILE A 83 19.25 11.87 -8.78
CA ILE A 83 17.79 11.87 -8.99
C ILE A 83 17.46 11.87 -10.49
N ARG A 84 18.19 12.65 -11.28
CA ARG A 84 18.00 12.72 -12.75
C ARG A 84 18.31 11.39 -13.43
N THR A 85 19.33 10.68 -12.98
CA THR A 85 19.77 9.40 -13.56
C THR A 85 19.03 8.18 -13.02
N ALA A 86 18.21 8.34 -11.97
CA ALA A 86 17.48 7.24 -11.32
C ALA A 86 16.28 6.69 -12.13
N ASP A 87 16.08 7.15 -13.36
CA ASP A 87 14.99 6.72 -14.28
C ASP A 87 13.58 6.79 -13.66
N LEU A 88 13.38 7.78 -12.78
CA LEU A 88 12.09 8.02 -12.14
C LEU A 88 11.18 8.95 -12.97
N GLY A 89 11.65 9.43 -14.11
CA GLY A 89 10.94 10.42 -14.91
C GLY A 89 10.78 11.78 -14.23
N LEU A 90 11.68 12.10 -13.28
CA LEU A 90 11.70 13.33 -12.52
C LEU A 90 12.72 14.32 -13.10
N ASN A 91 12.41 15.60 -13.01
CA ASN A 91 13.27 16.66 -13.52
C ASN A 91 13.70 17.61 -12.38
N PRO A 92 14.74 17.24 -11.61
CA PRO A 92 15.18 18.03 -10.48
C PRO A 92 15.87 19.33 -10.93
N SER A 93 15.72 20.37 -10.12
CA SER A 93 16.49 21.62 -10.20
C SER A 93 16.98 22.04 -8.83
N ASN A 94 18.13 22.71 -8.73
CA ASN A 94 18.64 23.20 -7.45
C ASN A 94 18.80 24.73 -7.47
N ASP A 95 18.70 25.32 -6.27
CA ASP A 95 18.95 26.76 -6.03
C ASP A 95 20.22 27.00 -5.21
N GLY A 96 21.11 26.04 -5.12
CA GLY A 96 22.34 26.06 -4.33
C GLY A 96 22.19 25.66 -2.86
N LYS A 97 20.94 25.55 -2.35
CA LYS A 97 20.64 25.12 -0.97
C LYS A 97 19.80 23.88 -0.91
N LEU A 98 18.82 23.75 -1.79
CA LEU A 98 17.95 22.59 -1.88
C LEU A 98 17.63 22.24 -3.33
N VAL A 99 17.31 20.97 -3.54
CA VAL A 99 16.85 20.44 -4.83
C VAL A 99 15.33 20.43 -4.82
N ARG A 100 14.71 21.03 -5.84
CA ARG A 100 13.27 21.03 -6.07
C ARG A 100 12.93 20.03 -7.16
N ILE A 101 11.96 19.20 -6.90
CA ILE A 101 11.55 18.14 -7.82
C ILE A 101 10.04 18.29 -8.06
N PRO A 102 9.64 18.92 -9.18
CA PRO A 102 8.24 18.98 -9.55
C PRO A 102 7.76 17.58 -9.97
N ILE A 103 6.61 17.19 -9.46
CA ILE A 103 5.95 15.95 -9.83
C ILE A 103 4.94 16.27 -10.93
N PRO A 104 5.08 15.71 -12.15
CA PRO A 104 4.15 15.99 -13.23
C PRO A 104 2.75 15.51 -12.88
N PRO A 105 1.70 16.31 -13.16
CA PRO A 105 0.32 15.90 -12.92
C PRO A 105 -0.05 14.72 -13.83
N LEU A 106 -0.93 13.84 -13.32
CA LEU A 106 -1.49 12.77 -14.12
C LEU A 106 -2.48 13.32 -15.14
N THR A 107 -2.46 12.79 -16.36
CA THR A 107 -3.53 13.04 -17.33
C THR A 107 -4.84 12.40 -16.87
N GLU A 108 -5.98 12.91 -17.32
CA GLU A 108 -7.29 12.34 -16.97
C GLU A 108 -7.41 10.89 -17.38
N GLU A 109 -6.90 10.54 -18.54
CA GLU A 109 -6.86 9.15 -19.03
C GLU A 109 -6.04 8.25 -18.11
N ARG A 110 -4.86 8.72 -17.67
CA ARG A 110 -4.01 7.97 -16.74
C ARG A 110 -4.66 7.80 -15.39
N ARG A 111 -5.37 8.81 -14.88
CA ARG A 111 -6.15 8.71 -13.63
C ARG A 111 -7.22 7.62 -13.73
N LYS A 112 -7.97 7.54 -14.84
CA LYS A 112 -8.97 6.50 -15.06
C LYS A 112 -8.35 5.10 -15.09
N GLN A 113 -7.19 4.93 -15.73
CA GLN A 113 -6.47 3.67 -15.74
C GLN A 113 -6.01 3.25 -14.34
N LEU A 114 -5.46 4.18 -13.55
CA LEU A 114 -5.02 3.90 -12.19
C LEU A 114 -6.19 3.60 -11.25
N ALA A 115 -7.31 4.31 -11.36
CA ALA A 115 -8.53 4.02 -10.61
C ALA A 115 -9.06 2.61 -10.92
N LYS A 116 -9.07 2.22 -12.19
CA LYS A 116 -9.41 0.85 -12.60
C LYS A 116 -8.46 -0.17 -12.00
N GLN A 117 -7.16 0.08 -12.01
CA GLN A 117 -6.16 -0.80 -11.41
C GLN A 117 -6.41 -0.99 -9.90
N VAL A 118 -6.72 0.08 -9.15
CA VAL A 118 -7.09 0.01 -7.74
C VAL A 118 -8.33 -0.84 -7.53
N HIS A 119 -9.36 -0.66 -8.37
CA HIS A 119 -10.59 -1.44 -8.33
C HIS A 119 -10.32 -2.94 -8.54
N ASP A 120 -9.53 -3.30 -9.55
CA ASP A 120 -9.18 -4.69 -9.86
C ASP A 120 -8.41 -5.34 -8.70
N ILE A 121 -7.42 -4.63 -8.14
CA ILE A 121 -6.68 -5.09 -6.94
C ILE A 121 -7.64 -5.31 -5.76
N ALA A 122 -8.60 -4.40 -5.55
CA ALA A 122 -9.58 -4.53 -4.48
C ALA A 122 -10.50 -5.76 -4.67
N GLU A 123 -10.97 -6.02 -5.90
CA GLU A 123 -11.79 -7.22 -6.19
C GLU A 123 -11.03 -8.52 -5.96
N ASP A 124 -9.77 -8.59 -6.36
CA ASP A 124 -8.93 -9.77 -6.10
C ASP A 124 -8.84 -10.05 -4.60
N HIS A 125 -8.67 -9.00 -3.79
CA HIS A 125 -8.54 -9.15 -2.33
C HIS A 125 -9.89 -9.41 -1.64
N ARG A 126 -11.00 -8.85 -2.13
CA ARG A 126 -12.35 -9.25 -1.68
C ARG A 126 -12.60 -10.73 -1.94
N THR A 127 -12.19 -11.22 -3.09
CA THR A 127 -12.28 -12.64 -3.44
C THR A 127 -11.41 -13.49 -2.52
N ALA A 128 -10.19 -13.05 -2.20
CA ALA A 128 -9.31 -13.73 -1.24
C ALA A 128 -9.94 -13.81 0.16
N VAL A 129 -10.55 -12.72 0.67
CA VAL A 129 -11.28 -12.72 1.94
C VAL A 129 -12.46 -13.70 1.91
N ARG A 130 -13.23 -13.72 0.79
CA ARG A 130 -14.35 -14.66 0.61
C ARG A 130 -13.87 -16.13 0.59
N ASN A 131 -12.70 -16.41 0.04
CA ASN A 131 -12.11 -17.74 0.05
C ASN A 131 -11.73 -18.17 1.49
N VAL A 132 -11.09 -17.27 2.24
CA VAL A 132 -10.78 -17.55 3.66
C VAL A 132 -12.06 -17.81 4.47
N ARG A 133 -13.15 -17.07 4.23
CA ARG A 133 -14.46 -17.34 4.81
C ARG A 133 -14.96 -18.75 4.45
N ARG A 134 -14.87 -19.11 3.16
CA ARG A 134 -15.32 -20.43 2.69
C ARG A 134 -14.59 -21.56 3.40
N ASP A 135 -13.27 -21.45 3.50
CA ASP A 135 -12.45 -22.43 4.23
C ASP A 135 -12.88 -22.53 5.70
N GLY A 136 -13.11 -21.40 6.37
CA GLY A 136 -13.59 -21.38 7.76
C GLY A 136 -14.95 -22.07 7.92
N ASN A 137 -15.87 -21.77 7.02
CA ASN A 137 -17.21 -22.37 7.02
C ASN A 137 -17.17 -23.90 6.76
N GLU A 138 -16.33 -24.35 5.84
CA GLU A 138 -16.15 -25.78 5.56
C GLU A 138 -15.58 -26.53 6.76
N ARG A 139 -14.64 -25.91 7.48
CA ARG A 139 -14.08 -26.50 8.71
C ARG A 139 -15.13 -26.60 9.79
N LEU A 140 -15.99 -25.61 10.04
CA LEU A 140 -17.07 -25.65 10.99
C LEU A 140 -18.08 -26.77 10.65
N LYS A 141 -18.50 -26.87 9.40
CA LYS A 141 -19.40 -27.93 8.91
C LYS A 141 -18.79 -29.31 9.10
N LYS A 142 -17.51 -29.49 8.84
CA LYS A 142 -16.79 -30.72 9.07
C LYS A 142 -16.79 -31.10 10.55
N MET A 143 -16.53 -30.14 11.45
CA MET A 143 -16.52 -30.36 12.89
C MET A 143 -17.89 -30.77 13.40
N LEU A 144 -18.98 -30.20 12.88
CA LEU A 144 -20.34 -30.63 13.17
C LEU A 144 -20.58 -32.08 12.72
N LYS A 145 -20.21 -32.41 11.46
CA LYS A 145 -20.34 -33.74 10.90
C LYS A 145 -19.59 -34.78 11.73
N ASP A 146 -18.40 -34.42 12.22
CA ASP A 146 -17.54 -35.26 13.05
C ASP A 146 -17.98 -35.25 14.54
N LYS A 147 -19.13 -34.59 14.86
CA LYS A 147 -19.71 -34.46 16.20
C LYS A 147 -18.76 -33.81 17.23
N LEU A 148 -17.84 -32.98 16.80
CA LEU A 148 -16.89 -32.22 17.64
C LEU A 148 -17.51 -30.96 18.24
N ILE A 149 -18.55 -30.41 17.59
CA ILE A 149 -19.31 -29.23 18.04
C ILE A 149 -20.80 -29.49 17.90
N SER A 150 -21.63 -28.73 18.61
CA SER A 150 -23.08 -28.73 18.47
C SER A 150 -23.56 -27.91 17.28
N GLU A 151 -24.82 -28.06 16.87
CA GLU A 151 -25.45 -27.22 15.83
C GLU A 151 -25.47 -25.75 16.20
N ASP A 152 -25.73 -25.44 17.49
CA ASP A 152 -25.70 -24.05 17.96
C ASP A 152 -24.28 -23.44 17.85
N ALA A 153 -23.26 -24.20 18.24
CA ALA A 153 -21.86 -23.76 18.13
C ALA A 153 -21.41 -23.59 16.66
N GLU A 154 -21.89 -24.46 15.74
CA GLU A 154 -21.64 -24.26 14.30
C GLU A 154 -22.29 -22.97 13.83
N ARG A 155 -23.55 -22.72 14.15
CA ARG A 155 -24.29 -21.53 13.74
C ARG A 155 -23.61 -20.27 14.27
N ASP A 156 -23.24 -20.22 15.54
CA ASP A 156 -22.53 -19.09 16.14
C ASP A 156 -21.16 -18.88 15.45
N GLY A 157 -20.44 -19.95 15.15
CA GLY A 157 -19.18 -19.91 14.43
C GLY A 157 -19.33 -19.35 13.00
N LEU A 158 -20.35 -19.78 12.26
CA LEU A 158 -20.65 -19.25 10.91
C LEU A 158 -20.99 -17.76 10.96
N ASP A 159 -21.77 -17.31 11.94
CA ASP A 159 -22.13 -15.91 12.12
C ASP A 159 -20.89 -15.06 12.45
N GLU A 160 -20.00 -15.54 13.31
CA GLU A 160 -18.76 -14.85 13.64
C GLU A 160 -17.80 -14.76 12.44
N VAL A 161 -17.64 -15.82 11.66
CA VAL A 161 -16.85 -15.82 10.42
C VAL A 161 -17.45 -14.83 9.40
N GLN A 162 -18.78 -14.74 9.33
CA GLN A 162 -19.44 -13.75 8.45
C GLN A 162 -19.24 -12.33 8.93
N LYS A 163 -19.31 -12.05 10.24
CA LYS A 163 -19.00 -10.71 10.80
C LYS A 163 -17.56 -10.31 10.51
N LEU A 164 -16.60 -11.22 10.69
CA LEU A 164 -15.21 -10.97 10.31
C LEU A 164 -15.07 -10.64 8.82
N THR A 165 -15.69 -11.43 7.96
CA THR A 165 -15.67 -11.22 6.51
C THR A 165 -16.17 -9.82 6.16
N ASN A 166 -17.32 -9.41 6.71
CA ASN A 166 -17.89 -8.09 6.46
C ASN A 166 -16.95 -6.97 6.92
N ALA A 167 -16.34 -7.11 8.09
CA ALA A 167 -15.40 -6.12 8.62
C ALA A 167 -14.15 -5.96 7.73
N TYR A 168 -13.59 -7.06 7.22
CA TYR A 168 -12.41 -7.01 6.35
C TYR A 168 -12.74 -6.52 4.95
N ILE A 169 -13.91 -6.85 4.38
CA ILE A 169 -14.38 -6.27 3.11
C ILE A 169 -14.57 -4.77 3.25
N THR A 170 -15.19 -4.30 4.34
CA THR A 170 -15.34 -2.85 4.61
C THR A 170 -13.98 -2.15 4.67
N LYS A 171 -12.96 -2.74 5.30
CA LYS A 171 -11.60 -2.20 5.30
C LYS A 171 -11.00 -2.08 3.88
N ILE A 172 -11.21 -3.07 3.02
CA ILE A 172 -10.76 -3.02 1.63
C ILE A 172 -11.47 -1.88 0.90
N ASP A 173 -12.78 -1.73 1.08
CA ASP A 173 -13.59 -0.69 0.42
C ASP A 173 -13.14 0.72 0.86
N GLU A 174 -12.91 0.93 2.15
CA GLU A 174 -12.44 2.21 2.69
C GLU A 174 -11.06 2.59 2.15
N LEU A 175 -10.11 1.65 2.16
CA LEU A 175 -8.75 1.86 1.63
C LEU A 175 -8.77 2.10 0.11
N SER A 176 -9.59 1.36 -0.62
CA SER A 176 -9.79 1.54 -2.06
C SER A 176 -10.33 2.92 -2.38
N LYS A 177 -11.40 3.34 -1.69
CA LYS A 177 -12.01 4.66 -1.85
C LYS A 177 -11.04 5.80 -1.52
N THR A 178 -10.27 5.67 -0.45
CA THR A 178 -9.24 6.65 -0.09
C THR A 178 -8.22 6.78 -1.22
N LYS A 179 -7.74 5.66 -1.76
CA LYS A 179 -6.76 5.65 -2.84
C LYS A 179 -7.32 6.25 -4.15
N GLU A 180 -8.56 5.93 -4.49
CA GLU A 180 -9.24 6.51 -5.66
C GLU A 180 -9.40 8.03 -5.50
N THR A 181 -9.74 8.51 -4.30
CA THR A 181 -9.82 9.94 -4.01
C THR A 181 -8.46 10.61 -4.16
N GLU A 182 -7.38 9.99 -3.70
CA GLU A 182 -6.01 10.50 -3.89
C GLU A 182 -5.64 10.63 -5.38
N ILE A 183 -6.06 9.69 -6.22
CA ILE A 183 -5.81 9.72 -7.68
C ILE A 183 -6.63 10.81 -8.35
N THR A 184 -7.87 11.05 -7.92
CA THR A 184 -8.81 11.96 -8.58
C THR A 184 -8.72 13.41 -8.10
N SER A 185 -8.22 13.65 -6.88
CA SER A 185 -8.22 14.97 -6.23
C SER A 185 -6.96 15.81 -6.48
N VAL A 186 -6.12 15.46 -7.45
CA VAL A 186 -4.87 16.19 -7.80
C VAL A 186 -5.06 16.99 -9.07
#